data_12cf55348243bfa17b806bcea32ca67b
#
_entry.id   12cf55348243bfa17b806bcea32ca67b
#
_cell.length_a   1.000
_cell.length_b   1.000
_cell.length_c   1.000
_cell.angle_alpha   90.00
_cell.angle_beta   90.00
_cell.angle_gamma   90.00
#
_symmetry.space_group_name_H-M   'P 1'
#
loop_
_entity.id
_entity.type
_entity.pdbx_description
1 polymer ?
#
loop_
_entity_poly.entity_id
_entity_poly.type
_entity_poly.pdbx_seq_one_letter_code
_entity_poly.pdbx_strand_id
1 'polypeptide(L)'
;MASIVLKRRSGNLRQVSSNKYRPVSAAALTVALCVSSLALASCSKSSSDPKPSVSASSTPASASASAEASSSPTKKPTMVTNLDQIKVSGEDGKAPKVDGAWPLAIAKTESKVLKEGKGEKVDKNATIKVNYVGVNGRTGKEFDSSYKRGAAATFPLAQVVPGFAKGLAGKHQGDRVLIMLPGSDGYDSQGGSPQAGIMKGDSLIFVVDIVGLPLSKATGEPVKPAAGLPAVKEVQGAPAVTIG
;
A
#
# COMPACT_ATOMS: atom_id res chain seq x y z
N MET A 1 -32.49 63.57 6.35
CA MET A 1 -33.39 62.47 6.84
C MET A 1 -33.42 61.41 5.75
N ALA A 2 -32.66 60.37 5.88
CA ALA A 2 -32.63 59.28 4.90
C ALA A 2 -33.06 57.97 5.63
N SER A 3 -34.22 57.45 5.24
CA SER A 3 -34.81 56.22 5.77
C SER A 3 -34.18 55.01 5.11
N ILE A 4 -33.54 54.17 5.91
CA ILE A 4 -33.02 52.87 5.50
C ILE A 4 -34.13 51.82 5.64
N VAL A 5 -34.59 51.27 4.53
CA VAL A 5 -35.56 50.15 4.47
C VAL A 5 -34.79 48.85 4.54
N LEU A 6 -34.94 48.13 5.67
CA LEU A 6 -34.40 46.80 5.86
C LEU A 6 -35.32 45.75 5.20
N LYS A 7 -34.90 45.13 4.11
CA LYS A 7 -35.62 44.05 3.44
C LYS A 7 -35.28 42.70 4.11
N ARG A 8 -36.22 42.18 4.91
CA ARG A 8 -36.14 40.80 5.46
C ARG A 8 -36.29 39.79 4.34
N ARG A 9 -35.24 38.97 4.12
CA ARG A 9 -35.33 37.75 3.28
C ARG A 9 -35.79 36.60 4.16
N SER A 10 -36.94 36.04 3.79
CA SER A 10 -37.56 34.84 4.33
C SER A 10 -36.66 33.63 4.11
N GLY A 11 -36.24 32.96 5.20
CA GLY A 11 -35.46 31.76 5.16
C GLY A 11 -36.33 30.53 4.89
N ASN A 12 -36.02 29.80 3.88
CA ASN A 12 -36.63 28.53 3.52
C ASN A 12 -35.99 27.40 4.37
N LEU A 13 -36.68 26.94 5.38
CA LEU A 13 -36.31 25.77 6.20
C LEU A 13 -36.52 24.51 5.38
N ARG A 14 -35.45 23.94 4.84
CA ARG A 14 -35.48 22.58 4.29
C ARG A 14 -35.54 21.58 5.42
N GLN A 15 -36.63 20.82 5.46
CA GLN A 15 -36.81 19.65 6.33
C GLN A 15 -35.69 18.62 6.07
N VAL A 16 -35.00 18.28 7.14
CA VAL A 16 -34.07 17.14 7.16
C VAL A 16 -34.91 15.87 7.27
N SER A 17 -34.96 15.11 6.22
CA SER A 17 -35.59 13.79 6.18
C SER A 17 -34.80 12.80 7.03
N SER A 18 -35.41 12.33 8.12
CA SER A 18 -34.87 11.27 8.97
C SER A 18 -34.89 9.93 8.23
N ASN A 19 -33.71 9.44 7.90
CA ASN A 19 -33.54 8.13 7.28
C ASN A 19 -33.76 7.03 8.33
N LYS A 20 -34.83 6.24 8.14
CA LYS A 20 -35.22 5.11 8.97
C LYS A 20 -34.19 3.99 8.85
N TYR A 21 -33.50 3.67 9.93
CA TYR A 21 -32.74 2.44 10.08
C TYR A 21 -33.67 1.23 9.97
N ARG A 22 -33.45 0.36 8.99
CA ARG A 22 -34.04 -0.98 8.92
C ARG A 22 -33.12 -1.93 9.69
N PRO A 23 -33.65 -2.72 10.65
CA PRO A 23 -32.84 -3.78 11.27
C PRO A 23 -32.72 -4.96 10.29
N VAL A 24 -31.49 -5.37 10.01
CA VAL A 24 -31.21 -6.61 9.27
C VAL A 24 -31.27 -7.77 10.25
N SER A 25 -32.17 -8.70 9.96
CA SER A 25 -32.40 -9.93 10.75
C SER A 25 -31.16 -10.81 10.75
N ALA A 26 -30.77 -11.24 11.97
CA ALA A 26 -29.76 -12.25 12.20
C ALA A 26 -30.27 -13.62 11.70
N ALA A 27 -29.63 -14.17 10.69
CA ALA A 27 -29.77 -15.56 10.31
C ALA A 27 -28.68 -16.39 11.01
N ALA A 28 -29.11 -17.24 11.92
CA ALA A 28 -28.27 -18.21 12.62
C ALA A 28 -27.78 -19.27 11.63
N LEU A 29 -26.43 -19.40 11.51
CA LEU A 29 -25.83 -20.54 10.82
C LEU A 29 -25.23 -21.47 11.87
N THR A 30 -25.87 -22.63 12.00
CA THR A 30 -25.44 -23.78 12.79
C THR A 30 -24.19 -24.41 12.18
N VAL A 31 -23.11 -24.45 12.97
CA VAL A 31 -21.88 -25.16 12.63
C VAL A 31 -22.02 -26.61 13.06
N ALA A 32 -22.01 -27.53 12.10
CA ALA A 32 -21.94 -28.97 12.35
C ALA A 32 -20.48 -29.37 12.57
N LEU A 33 -20.14 -29.84 13.77
CA LEU A 33 -18.89 -30.51 14.10
C LEU A 33 -18.89 -31.92 13.45
N CYS A 34 -17.92 -32.16 12.56
CA CYS A 34 -17.53 -33.53 12.24
C CYS A 34 -16.19 -33.83 12.92
N VAL A 35 -16.29 -34.61 13.98
CA VAL A 35 -15.21 -35.30 14.66
C VAL A 35 -14.96 -36.60 13.90
N SER A 36 -13.76 -36.83 13.40
CA SER A 36 -13.31 -38.14 12.93
C SER A 36 -11.97 -38.49 13.58
N SER A 37 -12.05 -39.54 14.37
CA SER A 37 -11.06 -40.13 15.25
C SER A 37 -9.94 -40.90 14.50
N LEU A 38 -8.73 -40.74 14.96
CA LEU A 38 -7.69 -41.71 15.35
C LEU A 38 -7.59 -43.08 14.68
N ALA A 39 -6.36 -43.41 14.28
CA ALA A 39 -5.77 -44.68 14.58
C ALA A 39 -4.24 -44.57 14.73
N LEU A 40 -3.73 -44.87 15.91
CA LEU A 40 -2.36 -45.14 16.29
C LEU A 40 -2.06 -46.62 16.08
N ALA A 41 -0.91 -46.96 15.52
CA ALA A 41 -0.21 -48.20 15.76
C ALA A 41 1.26 -48.00 15.31
N SER A 42 2.21 -47.88 16.20
CA SER A 42 2.89 -48.89 17.04
C SER A 42 4.12 -49.50 16.37
N CYS A 43 5.25 -49.15 16.98
CA CYS A 43 6.56 -49.75 17.11
C CYS A 43 6.89 -51.08 16.42
N SER A 44 8.11 -51.19 15.82
CA SER A 44 9.05 -52.20 16.33
C SER A 44 10.50 -51.95 15.88
N LYS A 45 11.40 -52.08 16.81
CA LYS A 45 12.87 -52.18 16.71
C LYS A 45 13.28 -53.46 15.99
N SER A 46 14.33 -53.46 15.19
CA SER A 46 15.49 -54.30 15.47
C SER A 46 16.62 -54.15 14.43
N SER A 47 17.80 -54.11 14.93
CA SER A 47 19.15 -54.07 14.42
C SER A 47 19.53 -55.20 13.46
N SER A 48 20.42 -54.89 12.51
CA SER A 48 21.71 -55.53 12.24
C SER A 48 22.12 -55.41 10.77
N ASP A 49 23.30 -54.84 10.54
CA ASP A 49 24.12 -54.99 9.32
C ASP A 49 24.59 -56.45 9.12
N PRO A 50 25.02 -56.91 7.92
CA PRO A 50 26.05 -56.29 7.12
C PRO A 50 25.91 -56.37 5.56
N LYS A 51 26.71 -55.57 4.86
CA LYS A 51 27.14 -55.52 3.46
C LYS A 51 27.72 -56.87 2.94
N PRO A 52 27.98 -57.15 1.60
CA PRO A 52 27.94 -56.32 0.40
C PRO A 52 27.39 -57.01 -0.89
N SER A 53 27.39 -56.22 -1.99
CA SER A 53 27.75 -56.67 -3.36
C SER A 53 26.73 -56.43 -4.49
N VAL A 54 27.16 -55.56 -5.34
CA VAL A 54 27.16 -55.43 -6.82
C VAL A 54 25.89 -55.69 -7.69
N SER A 55 25.72 -54.75 -8.50
CA SER A 55 25.40 -54.81 -9.96
C SER A 55 24.04 -54.37 -10.49
N ALA A 56 24.17 -53.41 -11.33
CA ALA A 56 23.48 -53.20 -12.63
C ALA A 56 22.16 -52.43 -12.64
N SER A 57 22.29 -51.19 -13.11
CA SER A 57 21.63 -50.65 -14.30
C SER A 57 20.10 -50.70 -14.33
N SER A 58 19.48 -49.55 -14.10
CA SER A 58 18.43 -49.06 -14.98
C SER A 58 18.07 -47.61 -14.57
N THR A 59 18.37 -46.69 -15.46
CA THR A 59 18.00 -45.28 -15.41
C THR A 59 16.49 -45.17 -15.68
N PRO A 60 15.75 -44.40 -14.88
CA PRO A 60 14.58 -43.72 -15.37
C PRO A 60 14.91 -42.22 -15.56
N ALA A 61 14.68 -41.76 -16.76
CA ALA A 61 14.78 -40.39 -17.18
C ALA A 61 14.01 -39.48 -16.24
N SER A 62 14.75 -38.66 -15.50
CA SER A 62 14.21 -37.51 -14.79
C SER A 62 13.90 -36.46 -15.86
N ALA A 63 12.64 -36.31 -16.20
CA ALA A 63 12.16 -35.18 -16.98
C ALA A 63 12.35 -33.92 -16.16
N SER A 64 13.52 -33.28 -16.35
CA SER A 64 13.79 -31.93 -15.92
C SER A 64 12.88 -31.04 -16.75
N ALA A 65 11.74 -30.62 -16.16
CA ALA A 65 10.97 -29.52 -16.71
C ALA A 65 11.84 -28.26 -16.59
N SER A 66 12.61 -28.02 -17.65
CA SER A 66 13.25 -26.73 -17.91
C SER A 66 12.16 -25.70 -17.95
N ALA A 67 12.01 -24.91 -16.90
CA ALA A 67 11.31 -23.64 -17.00
C ALA A 67 12.09 -22.80 -18.00
N GLU A 68 11.62 -22.76 -19.22
CA GLU A 68 12.09 -21.82 -20.24
C GLU A 68 11.86 -20.41 -19.70
N ALA A 69 12.92 -19.83 -19.12
CA ALA A 69 13.02 -18.40 -18.99
C ALA A 69 12.98 -17.84 -20.42
N SER A 70 11.81 -17.41 -20.84
CA SER A 70 11.59 -16.69 -22.10
C SER A 70 12.46 -15.44 -22.07
N SER A 71 13.68 -15.56 -22.56
CA SER A 71 14.58 -14.46 -22.87
C SER A 71 14.09 -13.79 -24.16
N SER A 72 13.01 -13.02 -24.05
CA SER A 72 12.70 -12.02 -25.08
C SER A 72 13.90 -11.10 -25.23
N PRO A 73 14.31 -10.71 -26.44
CA PRO A 73 15.44 -9.82 -26.67
C PRO A 73 15.19 -8.52 -25.90
N THR A 74 15.99 -8.31 -24.86
CA THR A 74 15.81 -7.16 -23.95
C THR A 74 16.21 -5.89 -24.69
N LYS A 75 15.24 -5.18 -25.24
CA LYS A 75 15.47 -3.85 -25.81
C LYS A 75 16.16 -3.00 -24.75
N LYS A 76 17.24 -2.31 -25.14
CA LYS A 76 17.95 -1.39 -24.23
C LYS A 76 16.95 -0.35 -23.68
N PRO A 77 16.92 -0.09 -22.37
CA PRO A 77 15.99 0.88 -21.80
C PRO A 77 16.28 2.29 -22.31
N THR A 78 15.23 3.03 -22.59
CA THR A 78 15.29 4.47 -22.90
C THR A 78 15.50 5.23 -21.61
N MET A 79 16.57 6.03 -21.54
CA MET A 79 16.83 6.89 -20.39
C MET A 79 15.87 8.05 -20.38
N VAL A 80 15.07 8.15 -19.32
CA VAL A 80 14.14 9.26 -19.09
C VAL A 80 14.93 10.42 -18.51
N THR A 81 14.88 11.56 -19.18
CA THR A 81 15.49 12.82 -18.75
C THR A 81 14.44 13.83 -18.29
N ASN A 82 13.19 13.58 -18.62
CA ASN A 82 12.04 14.40 -18.23
C ASN A 82 10.82 13.49 -18.06
N LEU A 83 10.12 13.62 -16.94
CA LEU A 83 8.93 12.82 -16.61
C LEU A 83 7.74 13.08 -17.57
N ASP A 84 7.78 14.10 -18.42
CA ASP A 84 6.76 14.36 -19.47
C ASP A 84 6.68 13.23 -20.52
N GLN A 85 7.71 12.39 -20.60
CA GLN A 85 7.71 11.21 -21.45
C GLN A 85 6.76 10.09 -20.93
N ILE A 86 6.34 10.18 -19.68
CA ILE A 86 5.41 9.24 -19.05
C ILE A 86 4.03 9.87 -19.03
N LYS A 87 3.10 9.23 -19.72
CA LYS A 87 1.71 9.69 -19.75
C LYS A 87 0.93 9.07 -18.60
N VAL A 88 0.31 9.91 -17.80
CA VAL A 88 -0.61 9.49 -16.72
C VAL A 88 -1.99 9.97 -17.06
N SER A 89 -2.97 9.07 -17.04
CA SER A 89 -4.37 9.35 -17.30
C SER A 89 -5.24 8.72 -16.20
N GLY A 90 -6.48 9.19 -16.11
CA GLY A 90 -7.45 8.70 -15.12
C GLY A 90 -7.99 9.83 -14.27
N GLU A 91 -9.20 9.62 -13.74
CA GLU A 91 -9.91 10.58 -12.90
C GLU A 91 -9.33 10.62 -11.48
N ASP A 92 -9.58 11.71 -10.79
CA ASP A 92 -9.23 11.87 -9.38
C ASP A 92 -9.92 10.83 -8.51
N GLY A 93 -9.16 10.27 -7.55
CA GLY A 93 -9.66 9.23 -6.65
C GLY A 93 -9.84 7.85 -7.29
N LYS A 94 -9.56 7.71 -8.59
CA LYS A 94 -9.55 6.42 -9.29
C LYS A 94 -8.13 6.01 -9.64
N ALA A 95 -7.95 4.70 -9.88
CA ALA A 95 -6.65 4.15 -10.28
C ALA A 95 -6.16 4.82 -11.58
N PRO A 96 -5.00 5.48 -11.56
CA PRO A 96 -4.42 6.05 -12.76
C PRO A 96 -3.88 4.97 -13.68
N LYS A 97 -3.89 5.25 -14.99
CA LYS A 97 -3.16 4.48 -16.00
C LYS A 97 -1.84 5.16 -16.29
N VAL A 98 -0.79 4.37 -16.41
CA VAL A 98 0.56 4.85 -16.72
C VAL A 98 0.99 4.26 -18.05
N ASP A 99 1.28 5.11 -19.02
CA ASP A 99 1.70 4.73 -20.36
C ASP A 99 3.08 5.32 -20.67
N GLY A 100 3.91 4.55 -21.37
CA GLY A 100 5.25 4.95 -21.76
C GLY A 100 5.83 4.06 -22.87
N ALA A 101 6.92 4.50 -23.45
CA ALA A 101 7.65 3.75 -24.49
C ALA A 101 8.63 2.75 -23.86
N TRP A 102 8.09 1.72 -23.24
CA TRP A 102 8.87 0.70 -22.51
C TRP A 102 9.94 0.02 -23.35
N PRO A 103 11.09 -0.38 -22.78
CA PRO A 103 11.51 -0.19 -21.39
C PRO A 103 12.06 1.20 -21.13
N LEU A 104 11.78 1.73 -19.92
CA LEU A 104 12.24 3.04 -19.44
C LEU A 104 13.17 2.88 -18.23
N ALA A 105 14.19 3.74 -18.14
CA ALA A 105 15.07 3.84 -16.99
C ALA A 105 15.36 5.31 -16.66
N ILE A 106 15.74 5.59 -15.40
CA ILE A 106 16.12 6.92 -14.94
C ILE A 106 17.41 6.82 -14.12
N ALA A 107 18.25 7.85 -14.17
CA ALA A 107 19.53 7.87 -13.47
C ALA A 107 19.41 8.31 -11.99
N LYS A 108 18.44 9.14 -11.67
CA LYS A 108 18.16 9.66 -10.32
C LYS A 108 16.66 9.73 -10.08
N THR A 109 16.28 9.72 -8.81
CA THR A 109 14.87 9.89 -8.45
C THR A 109 14.38 11.28 -8.83
N GLU A 110 13.29 11.33 -9.59
CA GLU A 110 12.59 12.55 -9.95
C GLU A 110 11.11 12.44 -9.62
N SER A 111 10.49 13.58 -9.31
CA SER A 111 9.05 13.64 -9.05
C SER A 111 8.43 14.87 -9.70
N LYS A 112 7.20 14.72 -10.18
CA LYS A 112 6.40 15.78 -10.77
C LYS A 112 5.01 15.78 -10.14
N VAL A 113 4.54 16.93 -9.69
CA VAL A 113 3.15 17.11 -9.27
C VAL A 113 2.30 17.19 -10.53
N LEU A 114 1.36 16.26 -10.65
CA LEU A 114 0.39 16.20 -11.76
C LEU A 114 -0.87 16.99 -11.43
N LYS A 115 -1.21 17.04 -10.14
CA LYS A 115 -2.31 17.82 -9.59
C LYS A 115 -1.90 18.34 -8.23
N GLU A 116 -2.11 19.62 -7.98
CA GLU A 116 -1.77 20.28 -6.72
C GLU A 116 -2.86 20.08 -5.67
N GLY A 117 -2.46 19.67 -4.48
CA GLY A 117 -3.24 19.69 -3.26
C GLY A 117 -3.02 21.00 -2.49
N LYS A 118 -3.91 21.26 -1.54
CA LYS A 118 -3.83 22.47 -0.69
C LYS A 118 -3.72 22.13 0.81
N GLY A 119 -3.51 20.85 1.12
CA GLY A 119 -3.42 20.40 2.49
C GLY A 119 -2.04 20.61 3.11
N GLU A 120 -1.81 19.96 4.24
CA GLU A 120 -0.56 20.02 4.99
C GLU A 120 0.62 19.50 4.19
N LYS A 121 1.80 20.10 4.40
CA LYS A 121 3.04 19.70 3.74
C LYS A 121 3.59 18.42 4.35
N VAL A 122 4.02 17.50 3.50
CA VAL A 122 4.63 16.23 3.89
C VAL A 122 6.05 16.47 4.40
N ASP A 123 6.27 16.22 5.69
CA ASP A 123 7.61 16.17 6.27
C ASP A 123 8.33 14.88 5.86
N LYS A 124 9.67 14.94 5.80
CA LYS A 124 10.52 13.78 5.45
C LYS A 124 10.36 12.56 6.36
N ASN A 125 9.90 12.77 7.59
CA ASN A 125 9.66 11.71 8.59
C ASN A 125 8.17 11.45 8.84
N ALA A 126 7.29 12.06 8.05
CA ALA A 126 5.85 11.94 8.22
C ALA A 126 5.36 10.49 7.99
N THR A 127 4.29 10.14 8.68
CA THR A 127 3.44 9.02 8.28
C THR A 127 2.42 9.56 7.29
N ILE A 128 2.30 8.90 6.14
CA ILE A 128 1.39 9.32 5.06
C ILE A 128 0.36 8.25 4.78
N LYS A 129 -0.85 8.68 4.44
CA LYS A 129 -1.90 7.83 3.88
C LYS A 129 -2.05 8.16 2.41
N VAL A 130 -1.87 7.15 1.55
CA VAL A 130 -1.82 7.34 0.09
C VAL A 130 -2.63 6.28 -0.65
N ASN A 131 -3.14 6.66 -1.81
CA ASN A 131 -3.45 5.70 -2.86
C ASN A 131 -2.32 5.73 -3.89
N TYR A 132 -1.98 4.59 -4.46
CA TYR A 132 -0.89 4.54 -5.44
C TYR A 132 -1.02 3.39 -6.42
N VAL A 133 -0.34 3.56 -7.54
CA VAL A 133 -0.05 2.53 -8.54
C VAL A 133 1.46 2.50 -8.75
N GLY A 134 2.07 1.31 -8.67
CA GLY A 134 3.48 1.07 -8.96
C GLY A 134 3.65 0.28 -10.26
N VAL A 135 4.47 0.79 -11.17
CA VAL A 135 4.74 0.22 -12.49
C VAL A 135 6.23 -0.03 -12.65
N ASN A 136 6.59 -1.21 -13.15
CA ASN A 136 7.97 -1.57 -13.46
C ASN A 136 8.41 -0.89 -14.77
N GLY A 137 9.47 -0.08 -14.71
CA GLY A 137 9.98 0.67 -15.84
C GLY A 137 10.49 -0.21 -16.98
N ARG A 138 11.01 -1.41 -16.68
CA ARG A 138 11.48 -2.34 -17.70
C ARG A 138 10.32 -2.95 -18.50
N THR A 139 9.22 -3.32 -17.83
CA THR A 139 8.14 -4.11 -18.45
C THR A 139 6.88 -3.30 -18.75
N GLY A 140 6.70 -2.13 -18.12
CA GLY A 140 5.45 -1.37 -18.16
C GLY A 140 4.31 -2.03 -17.37
N LYS A 141 4.57 -3.13 -16.66
CA LYS A 141 3.55 -3.85 -15.90
C LYS A 141 3.40 -3.27 -14.51
N GLU A 142 2.16 -3.16 -14.06
CA GLU A 142 1.84 -2.85 -12.67
C GLU A 142 2.28 -4.00 -11.77
N PHE A 143 3.05 -3.69 -10.73
CA PHE A 143 3.50 -4.67 -9.75
C PHE A 143 2.79 -4.52 -8.40
N ASP A 144 2.26 -3.35 -8.10
CA ASP A 144 1.51 -3.11 -6.87
C ASP A 144 0.51 -1.95 -7.02
N SER A 145 -0.62 -2.02 -6.30
CA SER A 145 -1.65 -0.98 -6.32
C SER A 145 -2.52 -1.03 -5.07
N SER A 146 -2.64 0.09 -4.38
CA SER A 146 -3.58 0.25 -3.28
C SER A 146 -5.04 0.25 -3.76
N TYR A 147 -5.27 0.73 -4.98
CA TYR A 147 -6.60 0.73 -5.58
C TYR A 147 -7.14 -0.68 -5.79
N LYS A 148 -6.27 -1.63 -6.22
CA LYS A 148 -6.67 -3.04 -6.36
C LYS A 148 -6.97 -3.71 -5.02
N ARG A 149 -6.32 -3.25 -3.95
CA ARG A 149 -6.61 -3.70 -2.57
C ARG A 149 -7.88 -3.07 -1.99
N GLY A 150 -8.45 -2.05 -2.65
CA GLY A 150 -9.65 -1.36 -2.21
C GLY A 150 -9.47 -0.45 -0.99
N ALA A 151 -8.23 -0.20 -0.56
CA ALA A 151 -7.94 0.62 0.61
C ALA A 151 -6.64 1.42 0.44
N ALA A 152 -6.65 2.67 0.89
CA ALA A 152 -5.46 3.49 0.96
C ALA A 152 -4.45 2.87 1.96
N ALA A 153 -3.18 2.91 1.59
CA ALA A 153 -2.10 2.41 2.41
C ALA A 153 -1.52 3.53 3.28
N THR A 154 -1.07 3.16 4.48
CA THR A 154 -0.42 4.11 5.40
C THR A 154 1.01 3.66 5.64
N PHE A 155 1.97 4.56 5.41
CA PHE A 155 3.40 4.28 5.54
C PHE A 155 4.11 5.39 6.31
N PRO A 156 4.99 5.07 7.27
CA PRO A 156 6.05 5.97 7.69
C PRO A 156 7.06 6.14 6.53
N LEU A 157 7.36 7.38 6.12
CA LEU A 157 8.32 7.63 5.01
C LEU A 157 9.72 7.09 5.30
N ALA A 158 10.08 6.95 6.56
CA ALA A 158 11.35 6.34 6.97
C ALA A 158 11.43 4.82 6.68
N GLN A 159 10.30 4.14 6.40
CA GLN A 159 10.23 2.69 6.21
C GLN A 159 9.95 2.26 4.76
N VAL A 160 9.82 3.21 3.84
CA VAL A 160 9.64 2.93 2.41
C VAL A 160 10.98 3.01 1.67
N VAL A 161 11.00 2.55 0.41
CA VAL A 161 12.21 2.67 -0.43
C VAL A 161 12.62 4.14 -0.58
N PRO A 162 13.94 4.44 -0.58
CA PRO A 162 14.45 5.82 -0.51
C PRO A 162 13.88 6.73 -1.61
N GLY A 163 13.72 6.23 -2.82
CA GLY A 163 13.19 7.02 -3.93
C GLY A 163 11.73 7.44 -3.73
N PHE A 164 10.91 6.59 -3.11
CA PHE A 164 9.51 6.93 -2.80
C PHE A 164 9.45 8.05 -1.74
N ALA A 165 10.25 7.94 -0.68
CA ALA A 165 10.36 8.98 0.33
C ALA A 165 10.85 10.31 -0.24
N LYS A 166 11.93 10.28 -1.07
CA LYS A 166 12.47 11.48 -1.75
C LYS A 166 11.44 12.15 -2.65
N GLY A 167 10.64 11.36 -3.37
CA GLY A 167 9.62 11.87 -4.29
C GLY A 167 8.45 12.56 -3.61
N LEU A 168 8.13 12.17 -2.36
CA LEU A 168 6.97 12.68 -1.62
C LEU A 168 7.32 13.76 -0.60
N ALA A 169 8.56 13.81 -0.11
CA ALA A 169 8.97 14.85 0.82
C ALA A 169 8.74 16.25 0.22
N GLY A 170 8.13 17.13 1.01
CA GLY A 170 7.82 18.50 0.61
C GLY A 170 6.59 18.67 -0.30
N LYS A 171 5.90 17.60 -0.68
CA LYS A 171 4.60 17.63 -1.35
C LYS A 171 3.48 17.96 -0.36
N HIS A 172 2.26 18.13 -0.85
CA HIS A 172 1.11 18.48 0.00
C HIS A 172 0.04 17.38 -0.02
N GLN A 173 -0.70 17.28 1.06
CA GLN A 173 -1.91 16.49 1.08
C GLN A 173 -2.87 16.98 -0.02
N GLY A 174 -3.40 16.02 -0.79
CA GLY A 174 -4.23 16.27 -1.96
C GLY A 174 -3.43 16.30 -3.27
N ASP A 175 -2.09 16.29 -3.24
CA ASP A 175 -1.28 16.16 -4.45
C ASP A 175 -1.47 14.79 -5.10
N ARG A 176 -1.51 14.79 -6.46
CA ARG A 176 -1.18 13.62 -7.27
C ARG A 176 0.23 13.78 -7.80
N VAL A 177 1.12 12.86 -7.45
CA VAL A 177 2.54 12.93 -7.76
C VAL A 177 2.96 11.76 -8.61
N LEU A 178 3.62 12.05 -9.75
CA LEU A 178 4.37 11.06 -10.52
C LEU A 178 5.79 11.02 -9.99
N ILE A 179 6.28 9.84 -9.66
CA ILE A 179 7.65 9.59 -9.19
C ILE A 179 8.27 8.54 -10.09
N MET A 180 9.49 8.78 -10.56
CA MET A 180 10.31 7.75 -11.16
C MET A 180 11.63 7.66 -10.41
N LEU A 181 12.03 6.44 -10.08
CA LEU A 181 13.23 6.19 -9.30
C LEU A 181 14.06 5.05 -9.92
N PRO A 182 15.40 5.12 -9.84
CA PRO A 182 16.30 4.04 -10.27
C PRO A 182 16.25 2.89 -9.27
N GLY A 183 16.69 1.71 -9.69
CA GLY A 183 16.80 0.55 -8.81
C GLY A 183 17.63 0.79 -7.55
N SER A 184 18.67 1.63 -7.63
CA SER A 184 19.50 2.02 -6.47
C SER A 184 18.74 2.75 -5.36
N ASP A 185 17.71 3.51 -5.71
CA ASP A 185 16.79 4.16 -4.77
C ASP A 185 15.53 3.30 -4.50
N GLY A 186 15.45 2.12 -5.13
CA GLY A 186 14.38 1.14 -5.01
C GLY A 186 14.82 -0.13 -4.29
N TYR A 187 14.80 -1.25 -5.01
CA TYR A 187 15.01 -2.59 -4.44
C TYR A 187 16.39 -3.19 -4.72
N ASP A 188 17.34 -2.47 -5.32
CA ASP A 188 18.65 -3.02 -5.69
C ASP A 188 19.47 -3.49 -4.48
N SER A 189 19.35 -2.82 -3.33
CA SER A 189 20.00 -3.22 -2.09
C SER A 189 19.57 -4.60 -1.58
N GLN A 190 18.38 -5.04 -2.02
CA GLN A 190 17.81 -6.36 -1.68
C GLN A 190 17.94 -7.36 -2.84
N GLY A 191 18.63 -6.98 -3.94
CA GLY A 191 18.76 -7.82 -5.13
C GLY A 191 17.54 -7.78 -6.06
N GLY A 192 16.60 -6.85 -5.85
CA GLY A 192 15.31 -6.77 -6.51
C GLY A 192 14.16 -7.27 -5.62
N SER A 193 13.01 -7.51 -6.24
CA SER A 193 11.83 -8.15 -5.62
C SER A 193 11.20 -9.12 -6.62
N PRO A 194 11.69 -10.36 -6.71
CA PRO A 194 11.24 -11.33 -7.73
C PRO A 194 9.74 -11.62 -7.66
N GLN A 195 9.17 -11.66 -6.45
CA GLN A 195 7.73 -11.86 -6.24
C GLN A 195 6.88 -10.75 -6.84
N ALA A 196 7.41 -9.53 -6.91
CA ALA A 196 6.79 -8.38 -7.57
C ALA A 196 7.25 -8.23 -9.05
N GLY A 197 8.04 -9.16 -9.58
CA GLY A 197 8.59 -9.09 -10.94
C GLY A 197 9.63 -7.99 -11.13
N ILE A 198 10.24 -7.51 -10.05
CA ILE A 198 11.27 -6.45 -10.04
C ILE A 198 12.64 -7.10 -10.00
N MET A 199 13.45 -6.87 -11.03
CA MET A 199 14.84 -7.29 -11.09
C MET A 199 15.78 -6.19 -10.56
N LYS A 200 16.97 -6.58 -10.17
CA LYS A 200 18.03 -5.61 -9.86
C LYS A 200 18.30 -4.73 -11.08
N GLY A 201 18.37 -3.41 -10.87
CA GLY A 201 18.54 -2.40 -11.90
C GLY A 201 17.25 -1.89 -12.53
N ASP A 202 16.10 -2.48 -12.20
CA ASP A 202 14.81 -1.96 -12.68
C ASP A 202 14.50 -0.60 -12.10
N SER A 203 14.21 0.37 -12.95
CA SER A 203 13.61 1.63 -12.53
C SER A 203 12.13 1.43 -12.26
N LEU A 204 11.60 2.14 -11.27
CA LEU A 204 10.21 2.04 -10.86
C LEU A 204 9.50 3.37 -11.05
N ILE A 205 8.22 3.28 -11.39
CA ILE A 205 7.34 4.43 -11.59
C ILE A 205 6.18 4.29 -10.62
N PHE A 206 5.89 5.36 -9.89
CA PHE A 206 4.74 5.44 -9.02
C PHE A 206 3.89 6.65 -9.37
N VAL A 207 2.59 6.47 -9.37
CA VAL A 207 1.62 7.56 -9.31
C VAL A 207 0.95 7.48 -7.96
N VAL A 208 1.07 8.55 -7.18
CA VAL A 208 0.68 8.59 -5.76
C VAL A 208 -0.29 9.73 -5.53
N ASP A 209 -1.45 9.41 -4.95
CA ASP A 209 -2.40 10.38 -4.43
C ASP A 209 -2.22 10.48 -2.91
N ILE A 210 -1.82 11.62 -2.40
CA ILE A 210 -1.64 11.86 -0.96
C ILE A 210 -3.00 12.15 -0.33
N VAL A 211 -3.57 11.14 0.33
CA VAL A 211 -4.93 11.21 0.89
C VAL A 211 -4.93 11.92 2.24
N GLY A 212 -3.89 11.73 3.05
CA GLY A 212 -3.82 12.32 4.38
C GLY A 212 -2.48 12.14 5.07
N LEU A 213 -2.30 12.91 6.11
CA LEU A 213 -1.18 12.83 7.04
C LEU A 213 -1.74 12.49 8.42
N PRO A 214 -1.74 11.19 8.82
CA PRO A 214 -2.17 10.80 10.16
C PRO A 214 -1.29 11.47 11.21
N LEU A 215 -1.92 12.16 12.14
CA LEU A 215 -1.22 12.79 13.26
C LEU A 215 -0.68 11.71 14.20
N SER A 216 0.56 11.86 14.65
CA SER A 216 1.17 10.96 15.64
C SER A 216 0.61 11.20 17.06
N LYS A 217 0.02 12.36 17.27
CA LYS A 217 -0.59 12.77 18.53
C LYS A 217 -1.89 13.54 18.27
N ALA A 218 -2.84 13.46 19.20
CA ALA A 218 -3.99 14.35 19.20
C ALA A 218 -3.50 15.79 19.40
N THR A 219 -3.90 16.70 18.49
CA THR A 219 -3.52 18.13 18.52
C THR A 219 -4.69 19.02 18.95
N GLY A 220 -5.82 18.43 19.33
CA GLY A 220 -7.00 19.15 19.86
C GLY A 220 -6.74 19.71 21.26
N GLU A 221 -7.42 20.80 21.59
CA GLU A 221 -7.47 21.30 22.96
C GLU A 221 -8.06 20.21 23.88
N PRO A 222 -7.50 20.05 25.10
CA PRO A 222 -8.04 19.09 26.05
C PRO A 222 -9.49 19.46 26.41
N VAL A 223 -10.42 18.61 26.04
CA VAL A 223 -11.83 18.79 26.43
C VAL A 223 -12.00 18.30 27.87
N LYS A 224 -12.55 19.17 28.73
CA LYS A 224 -12.89 18.78 30.09
C LYS A 224 -13.85 17.58 30.08
N PRO A 225 -13.53 16.47 30.73
CA PRO A 225 -14.41 15.31 30.77
C PRO A 225 -15.81 15.69 31.24
N ALA A 226 -16.83 15.11 30.63
CA ALA A 226 -18.20 15.28 31.12
C ALA A 226 -18.34 14.75 32.54
N ALA A 227 -19.17 15.37 33.31
CA ALA A 227 -19.41 14.94 34.70
C ALA A 227 -19.90 13.48 34.74
N GLY A 228 -19.32 12.66 35.60
CA GLY A 228 -19.66 11.23 35.72
C GLY A 228 -18.77 10.28 34.89
N LEU A 229 -17.80 10.79 34.14
CA LEU A 229 -16.81 9.93 33.53
C LEU A 229 -15.61 9.66 34.45
N PRO A 230 -15.02 8.45 34.40
CA PRO A 230 -13.83 8.14 35.21
C PRO A 230 -12.68 9.09 34.87
N ALA A 231 -11.95 9.55 35.87
CA ALA A 231 -10.76 10.36 35.63
C ALA A 231 -9.61 9.51 35.12
N VAL A 232 -9.04 9.89 33.96
CA VAL A 232 -7.84 9.27 33.41
C VAL A 232 -6.63 10.09 33.89
N LYS A 233 -5.71 9.46 34.62
CA LYS A 233 -4.42 10.03 34.97
C LYS A 233 -3.31 9.27 34.25
N GLU A 234 -2.33 9.99 33.73
CA GLU A 234 -1.10 9.36 33.26
C GLU A 234 -0.24 8.95 34.47
N VAL A 235 0.07 7.66 34.57
CA VAL A 235 1.04 7.13 35.54
C VAL A 235 2.20 6.56 34.75
N GLN A 236 3.36 7.18 34.86
CA GLN A 236 4.61 6.75 34.16
C GLN A 236 4.45 6.55 32.64
N GLY A 237 3.73 7.46 31.97
CA GLY A 237 3.55 7.44 30.52
C GLY A 237 2.52 6.44 29.98
N ALA A 238 1.79 5.76 30.88
CA ALA A 238 0.65 4.93 30.51
C ALA A 238 -0.65 5.52 31.06
N PRO A 239 -1.77 5.50 30.30
CA PRO A 239 -3.06 5.97 30.81
C PRO A 239 -3.58 5.00 31.88
N ALA A 240 -3.86 5.54 33.09
CA ALA A 240 -4.51 4.80 34.14
C ALA A 240 -5.94 5.31 34.33
N VAL A 241 -6.91 4.41 34.36
CA VAL A 241 -8.33 4.74 34.64
C VAL A 241 -8.62 4.45 36.10
N THR A 242 -8.98 5.47 36.84
CA THR A 242 -9.49 5.31 38.20
C THR A 242 -11.02 5.28 38.16
N ILE A 243 -11.59 4.13 38.49
CA ILE A 243 -13.05 3.97 38.66
C ILE A 243 -13.36 4.36 40.12
N GLY A 244 -14.11 5.44 40.28
CA GLY A 244 -14.64 5.86 41.57
C GLY A 244 -15.94 5.18 41.91
#